data_6fc393f6f3cd4dddeb5d7ac6740d7a00
#
_entry.id   6fc393f6f3cd4dddeb5d7ac6740d7a00
#
_cell.length_a   1.000
_cell.length_b   1.000
_cell.length_c   1.000
_cell.angle_alpha   90.00
_cell.angle_beta   90.00
_cell.angle_gamma   90.00
#
_symmetry.space_group_name_H-M   'P 1'
#
loop_
_entity.id
_entity.type
_entity.pdbx_description
1 polymer ?
#
loop_
_entity_poly.entity_id
_entity_poly.type
_entity_poly.pdbx_seq_one_letter_code
_entity_poly.pdbx_strand_id
1 'polypeptide(L)'
;MDVAEFQQWVNDYYDNRGWSELDIFIRIGFLAEETGEVARAIRALEIGRDRPDEATESFEENRQELVEELGDVLGNVMVIANKYNISLEEVFHSHKRKLSERYSEE
;
A
#
# COMPACT_ATOMS: atom_id res chain seq x y z
N MET A 1 -6.08 15.34 -4.62
CA MET A 1 -6.71 14.06 -5.02
C MET A 1 -7.25 13.38 -3.78
N ASP A 2 -8.52 13.05 -3.77
CA ASP A 2 -9.10 12.32 -2.64
C ASP A 2 -9.02 10.80 -2.86
N VAL A 3 -9.44 10.03 -1.86
CA VAL A 3 -9.34 8.58 -1.89
C VAL A 3 -10.19 7.97 -2.99
N ALA A 4 -11.39 8.48 -3.19
CA ALA A 4 -12.30 7.97 -4.23
C ALA A 4 -11.72 8.21 -5.62
N GLU A 5 -11.15 9.38 -5.84
CA GLU A 5 -10.51 9.72 -7.11
C GLU A 5 -9.30 8.82 -7.37
N PHE A 6 -8.49 8.56 -6.34
CA PHE A 6 -7.34 7.69 -6.49
C PHE A 6 -7.77 6.24 -6.74
N GLN A 7 -8.78 5.76 -6.04
CA GLN A 7 -9.31 4.41 -6.25
C GLN A 7 -9.81 4.23 -7.69
N GLN A 8 -10.50 5.24 -8.22
CA GLN A 8 -10.97 5.20 -9.60
C GLN A 8 -9.80 5.23 -10.58
N TRP A 9 -8.81 6.08 -10.30
CA TRP A 9 -7.61 6.16 -11.14
C TRP A 9 -6.89 4.81 -11.21
N VAL A 10 -6.74 4.14 -10.07
CA VAL A 10 -6.11 2.81 -10.01
C VAL A 10 -6.92 1.81 -10.85
N ASN A 11 -8.24 1.82 -10.69
CA ASN A 11 -9.10 0.92 -11.45
C ASN A 11 -8.88 1.09 -12.96
N ASP A 12 -8.91 2.32 -13.44
CA ASP A 12 -8.80 2.60 -14.87
C ASP A 12 -7.39 2.32 -15.40
N TYR A 13 -6.37 2.75 -14.68
CA TYR A 13 -5.00 2.60 -15.11
C TYR A 13 -4.57 1.12 -15.16
N TYR A 14 -4.90 0.38 -14.11
CA TYR A 14 -4.53 -1.04 -14.01
C TYR A 14 -5.33 -1.88 -14.99
N ASP A 15 -6.60 -1.54 -15.19
CA ASP A 15 -7.46 -2.24 -16.16
C ASP A 15 -6.92 -2.05 -17.57
N ASN A 16 -6.55 -0.84 -17.94
CA ASN A 16 -5.99 -0.54 -19.27
C ASN A 16 -4.68 -1.29 -19.55
N ARG A 17 -3.96 -1.66 -18.50
CA ARG A 17 -2.71 -2.41 -18.65
C ARG A 17 -2.88 -3.92 -18.51
N GLY A 18 -4.11 -4.37 -18.31
CA GLY A 18 -4.40 -5.79 -18.10
C GLY A 18 -3.99 -6.31 -16.73
N TRP A 19 -3.58 -5.44 -15.83
CA TRP A 19 -3.14 -5.84 -14.49
C TRP A 19 -4.30 -6.25 -13.59
N SER A 20 -5.51 -5.79 -13.88
CA SER A 20 -6.70 -6.15 -13.12
C SER A 20 -7.18 -7.58 -13.39
N GLU A 21 -6.68 -8.21 -14.46
CA GLU A 21 -7.08 -9.56 -14.86
C GLU A 21 -6.25 -10.65 -14.21
N LEU A 22 -5.24 -10.26 -13.44
CA LEU A 22 -4.40 -11.24 -12.74
C LEU A 22 -5.23 -12.00 -11.70
N ASP A 23 -4.90 -13.26 -11.51
CA ASP A 23 -5.52 -14.09 -10.49
C ASP A 23 -5.36 -13.43 -9.11
N ILE A 24 -6.41 -13.54 -8.28
CA ILE A 24 -6.40 -12.90 -6.96
C ILE A 24 -5.25 -13.39 -6.08
N PHE A 25 -4.84 -14.65 -6.23
CA PHE A 25 -3.73 -15.18 -5.45
C PHE A 25 -2.40 -14.58 -5.86
N ILE A 26 -2.25 -14.23 -7.15
CA ILE A 26 -1.07 -13.49 -7.62
C ILE A 26 -1.10 -12.08 -7.04
N ARG A 27 -2.27 -11.44 -7.01
CA ARG A 27 -2.42 -10.10 -6.44
C ARG A 27 -2.07 -10.07 -4.95
N ILE A 28 -2.47 -11.08 -4.21
CA ILE A 28 -2.11 -11.23 -2.79
C ILE A 28 -0.60 -11.38 -2.65
N GLY A 29 0.03 -12.13 -3.55
CA GLY A 29 1.48 -12.26 -3.59
C GLY A 29 2.19 -10.92 -3.75
N PHE A 30 1.71 -10.09 -4.68
CA PHE A 30 2.25 -8.74 -4.87
C PHE A 30 2.07 -7.88 -3.61
N LEU A 31 0.91 -7.95 -2.97
CA LEU A 31 0.69 -7.21 -1.71
C LEU A 31 1.70 -7.63 -0.65
N ALA A 32 1.95 -8.92 -0.50
CA ALA A 32 2.93 -9.43 0.45
C ALA A 32 4.35 -8.92 0.13
N GLU A 33 4.74 -8.93 -1.15
CA GLU A 33 6.03 -8.41 -1.59
C GLU A 33 6.17 -6.93 -1.27
N GLU A 34 5.15 -6.12 -1.58
CA GLU A 34 5.19 -4.68 -1.34
C GLU A 34 5.24 -4.36 0.15
N THR A 35 4.57 -5.16 0.98
CA THR A 35 4.66 -5.02 2.43
C THR A 35 6.10 -5.25 2.90
N GLY A 36 6.78 -6.24 2.31
CA GLY A 36 8.19 -6.50 2.58
C GLY A 36 9.08 -5.33 2.16
N GLU A 37 8.77 -4.70 1.02
CA GLU A 37 9.52 -3.53 0.55
C GLU A 37 9.34 -2.33 1.48
N VAL A 38 8.16 -2.16 2.08
CA VAL A 38 7.94 -1.14 3.11
C VAL A 38 8.87 -1.39 4.29
N ALA A 39 8.96 -2.64 4.75
CA ALA A 39 9.85 -3.00 5.86
C ALA A 39 11.31 -2.68 5.54
N ARG A 40 11.73 -2.97 4.32
CA ARG A 40 13.07 -2.66 3.85
C ARG A 40 13.35 -1.16 3.82
N ALA A 41 12.38 -0.38 3.34
CA ALA A 41 12.51 1.08 3.29
C ALA A 41 12.61 1.69 4.70
N ILE A 42 11.85 1.16 5.65
CA ILE A 42 11.92 1.60 7.05
C ILE A 42 13.28 1.27 7.64
N ARG A 43 13.80 0.06 7.38
CA ARG A 43 15.12 -0.34 7.84
C ARG A 43 16.19 0.64 7.31
N ALA A 44 16.11 1.01 6.04
CA ALA A 44 17.06 1.94 5.44
C ALA A 44 17.02 3.31 6.12
N LEU A 45 15.82 3.78 6.50
CA LEU A 45 15.68 5.04 7.23
C LEU A 45 16.31 4.97 8.63
N GLU A 46 16.10 3.86 9.33
CA GLU A 46 16.51 3.73 10.73
C GLU A 46 17.99 3.40 10.91
N ILE A 47 18.53 2.50 10.10
CA ILE A 47 19.91 2.04 10.28
C ILE A 47 20.81 2.28 9.06
N GLY A 48 20.25 2.80 7.96
CA GLY A 48 21.00 3.06 6.75
C GLY A 48 21.38 1.79 5.99
N ARG A 49 22.57 1.82 5.42
CA ARG A 49 23.09 0.71 4.63
C ARG A 49 23.27 -0.55 5.49
N ASP A 50 22.72 -1.67 5.05
CA ASP A 50 22.81 -2.94 5.77
C ASP A 50 24.06 -3.74 5.36
N ARG A 51 24.36 -3.76 4.07
CA ARG A 51 25.49 -4.52 3.53
C ARG A 51 26.52 -3.58 2.94
N PRO A 52 27.82 -3.98 2.97
CA PRO A 52 28.87 -3.13 2.39
C PRO A 52 28.69 -2.81 0.92
N ASP A 53 27.99 -3.66 0.18
CA ASP A 53 27.74 -3.48 -1.26
C ASP A 53 26.51 -2.65 -1.57
N GLU A 54 25.74 -2.24 -0.55
CA GLU A 54 24.60 -1.35 -0.76
C GLU A 54 25.09 0.08 -0.91
N ALA A 55 24.42 0.84 -1.79
CA ALA A 55 24.71 2.26 -1.92
C ALA A 55 24.27 3.01 -0.66
N THR A 56 25.04 4.03 -0.29
CA THR A 56 24.65 4.93 0.79
C THR A 56 23.74 6.00 0.22
N GLU A 57 22.57 6.16 0.79
CA GLU A 57 21.59 7.15 0.36
C GLU A 57 21.33 8.17 1.46
N SER A 58 20.88 9.36 1.08
CA SER A 58 20.51 10.40 2.03
C SER A 58 19.19 10.05 2.72
N PHE A 59 18.92 10.72 3.83
CA PHE A 59 17.63 10.58 4.52
C PHE A 59 16.46 10.92 3.60
N GLU A 60 16.61 11.97 2.79
CA GLU A 60 15.54 12.38 1.86
C GLU A 60 15.27 11.33 0.80
N GLU A 61 16.31 10.70 0.26
CA GLU A 61 16.15 9.62 -0.71
C GLU A 61 15.45 8.42 -0.07
N ASN A 62 15.86 8.03 1.13
CA ASN A 62 15.24 6.92 1.87
C ASN A 62 13.78 7.21 2.21
N ARG A 63 13.48 8.46 2.58
CA ARG A 63 12.12 8.87 2.88
C ARG A 63 11.24 8.79 1.62
N GLN A 64 11.77 9.23 0.48
CA GLN A 64 11.04 9.16 -0.78
C GLN A 64 10.77 7.72 -1.19
N GLU A 65 11.71 6.83 -0.98
CA GLU A 65 11.49 5.40 -1.23
C GLU A 65 10.35 4.86 -0.37
N LEU A 66 10.29 5.24 0.90
CA LEU A 66 9.20 4.80 1.77
C LEU A 66 7.85 5.33 1.27
N VAL A 67 7.80 6.58 0.83
CA VAL A 67 6.59 7.15 0.24
C VAL A 67 6.12 6.31 -0.95
N GLU A 68 7.04 5.95 -1.84
CA GLU A 68 6.72 5.15 -3.02
C GLU A 68 6.25 3.74 -2.66
N GLU A 69 6.91 3.11 -1.69
CA GLU A 69 6.53 1.76 -1.27
C GLU A 69 5.17 1.73 -0.57
N LEU A 70 4.85 2.77 0.20
CA LEU A 70 3.52 2.89 0.79
C LEU A 70 2.46 3.05 -0.31
N GLY A 71 2.77 3.78 -1.37
CA GLY A 71 1.90 3.91 -2.52
C GLY A 71 1.66 2.57 -3.21
N ASP A 72 2.70 1.75 -3.35
CA ASP A 72 2.60 0.43 -3.96
C ASP A 72 1.68 -0.49 -3.13
N VAL A 73 1.78 -0.44 -1.81
CA VAL A 73 0.87 -1.20 -0.93
C VAL A 73 -0.57 -0.72 -1.12
N LEU A 74 -0.79 0.59 -1.10
CA LEU A 74 -2.14 1.15 -1.28
C LEU A 74 -2.72 0.80 -2.64
N GLY A 75 -1.90 0.83 -3.69
CA GLY A 75 -2.34 0.42 -5.03
C GLY A 75 -2.85 -1.01 -5.05
N ASN A 76 -2.13 -1.92 -4.42
CA ASN A 76 -2.57 -3.32 -4.34
C ASN A 76 -3.85 -3.49 -3.52
N VAL A 77 -3.97 -2.76 -2.42
CA VAL A 77 -5.20 -2.77 -1.60
C VAL A 77 -6.40 -2.31 -2.45
N MET A 78 -6.21 -1.26 -3.23
CA MET A 78 -7.26 -0.71 -4.06
C MET A 78 -7.67 -1.66 -5.19
N VAL A 79 -6.73 -2.36 -5.79
CA VAL A 79 -7.05 -3.37 -6.82
C VAL A 79 -7.91 -4.48 -6.21
N ILE A 80 -7.56 -4.93 -5.01
CA ILE A 80 -8.34 -5.95 -4.31
C ILE A 80 -9.75 -5.44 -4.00
N ALA A 81 -9.86 -4.22 -3.47
CA ALA A 81 -11.15 -3.61 -3.17
C ALA A 81 -12.00 -3.47 -4.43
N ASN A 82 -11.41 -3.01 -5.51
CA ASN A 82 -12.12 -2.86 -6.80
C ASN A 82 -12.66 -4.19 -7.31
N LYS A 83 -11.89 -5.26 -7.15
CA LYS A 83 -12.30 -6.59 -7.57
C LYS A 83 -13.59 -7.04 -6.89
N TYR A 84 -13.74 -6.71 -5.62
CA TYR A 84 -14.93 -7.11 -4.84
C TYR A 84 -15.94 -5.98 -4.70
N ASN A 85 -15.80 -4.93 -5.49
CA ASN A 85 -16.71 -3.79 -5.49
C ASN A 85 -16.85 -3.15 -4.10
N ILE A 86 -15.74 -3.00 -3.42
CA ILE A 86 -15.67 -2.38 -2.10
C ILE A 86 -15.04 -1.01 -2.25
N SER A 87 -15.69 0.04 -1.71
CA SER A 87 -15.08 1.37 -1.68
C SER A 87 -14.15 1.50 -0.48
N LEU A 88 -13.09 2.28 -0.62
CA LEU A 88 -12.19 2.54 0.50
C LEU A 88 -12.89 3.30 1.62
N GLU A 89 -13.92 4.06 1.32
CA GLU A 89 -14.72 4.72 2.36
C GLU A 89 -15.41 3.69 3.25
N GLU A 90 -15.94 2.61 2.69
CA GLU A 90 -16.48 1.50 3.48
C GLU A 90 -15.43 0.92 4.40
N VAL A 91 -14.22 0.72 3.86
CA VAL A 91 -13.10 0.18 4.64
C VAL A 91 -12.76 1.11 5.80
N PHE A 92 -12.66 2.40 5.54
CA PHE A 92 -12.35 3.42 6.54
C PHE A 92 -13.41 3.46 7.65
N HIS A 93 -14.67 3.52 7.28
CA HIS A 93 -15.77 3.57 8.25
C HIS A 93 -15.86 2.29 9.08
N SER A 94 -15.66 1.15 8.44
CA SER A 94 -15.66 -0.14 9.14
C SER A 94 -14.53 -0.23 10.16
N HIS A 95 -13.35 0.19 9.77
CA HIS A 95 -12.18 0.16 10.66
C HIS A 95 -12.36 1.12 11.84
N LYS A 96 -12.81 2.34 11.55
CA LYS A 96 -13.06 3.34 12.59
C LYS A 96 -14.09 2.85 13.60
N ARG A 97 -15.20 2.30 13.11
CA ARG A 97 -16.26 1.77 13.97
C ARG A 97 -15.76 0.63 14.85
N LYS A 98 -15.03 -0.32 14.24
CA LYS A 98 -14.47 -1.47 14.97
C LYS A 98 -13.60 -1.02 16.13
N LEU A 99 -12.70 -0.08 15.89
CA LEU A 99 -11.80 0.41 16.94
C LEU A 99 -12.54 1.22 17.99
N SER A 100 -13.49 2.06 17.56
CA SER A 100 -14.29 2.87 18.49
C SER A 100 -15.11 2.00 19.44
N GLU A 101 -15.67 0.92 18.94
CA GLU A 101 -16.45 -0.01 19.75
C GLU A 101 -15.56 -0.83 20.69
N ARG A 102 -14.41 -1.28 20.18
CA ARG A 102 -13.49 -2.13 20.95
C ARG A 102 -12.80 -1.38 22.08
N TYR A 103 -12.49 -0.10 21.87
CA TYR A 103 -11.74 0.70 22.83
C TYR A 103 -12.56 1.86 23.39
N SER A 104 -13.87 1.66 23.54
CA SER A 104 -14.73 2.64 24.19
C SER A 104 -14.31 2.78 25.65
N GLU A 105 -14.27 4.03 26.14
CA GLU A 105 -13.87 4.36 27.50
C GLU A 105 -15.04 4.56 28.45
N GLU A 106 -16.21 4.24 28.07
CA GLU A 106 -17.41 4.47 28.90
C GLU A 106 -17.53 3.64 30.12
#